data_77600d1b676a34ab03e1a4a0aef2cd50
#
_entry.id   77600d1b676a34ab03e1a4a0aef2cd50
#
_cell.length_a   1.000
_cell.length_b   1.000
_cell.length_c   1.000
_cell.angle_alpha   90.00
_cell.angle_beta   90.00
_cell.angle_gamma   90.00
#
_symmetry.space_group_name_H-M   'P 1'
#
loop_
_entity.id
_entity.type
_entity.pdbx_description
1 polymer ?
#
loop_
_entity_poly.entity_id
_entity_poly.type
_entity_poly.pdbx_seq_one_letter_code
_entity_poly.pdbx_strand_id
1 'polypeptide(L)'
;MTDTLPLGLDELLTTTRSVRKRLDFSRPVKREVVERCIEIAMQAPTPSNLQNWHFVIVTDRERRMALADLYRRGREIYVTLPSATANVDFGDPDRNAMQQRIEESAQHLNEHFQDAPVLVVPCISGRTDLPADSEIPGWGDVPQVLIQSAQWGSIAPATWSFMLAARARGLGTCWTSLHLYFEKEAAEIIGIPYREVMQACLLPLAYTKGTKFKPGKREPLDSIVHWDNW
;
A
#
# COMPACT_ATOMS: atom_id res chain seq x y z
N MET A 1 17.49 -17.92 -9.37
CA MET A 1 16.07 -17.55 -9.63
C MET A 1 15.31 -17.76 -8.34
N THR A 2 14.60 -16.76 -7.85
CA THR A 2 13.73 -16.95 -6.66
C THR A 2 12.52 -17.73 -7.10
N ASP A 3 12.32 -18.92 -6.51
CA ASP A 3 11.20 -19.80 -6.84
C ASP A 3 9.87 -19.08 -6.66
N THR A 4 8.98 -19.20 -7.64
CA THR A 4 7.63 -18.67 -7.59
C THR A 4 6.63 -19.79 -7.26
N LEU A 5 5.54 -19.41 -6.58
CA LEU A 5 4.41 -20.32 -6.39
C LEU A 5 3.79 -20.70 -7.74
N PRO A 6 3.27 -21.90 -7.89
CA PRO A 6 2.61 -22.35 -9.12
C PRO A 6 1.17 -21.77 -9.19
N LEU A 7 1.06 -20.44 -9.30
CA LEU A 7 -0.21 -19.72 -9.43
C LEU A 7 -0.45 -19.38 -10.90
N GLY A 8 -1.64 -19.70 -11.40
CA GLY A 8 -2.10 -19.18 -12.68
C GLY A 8 -2.29 -17.64 -12.59
N LEU A 9 -2.34 -16.97 -13.76
CA LEU A 9 -2.47 -15.50 -13.81
C LEU A 9 -3.72 -15.02 -13.07
N ASP A 10 -4.87 -15.60 -13.36
CA ASP A 10 -6.14 -15.22 -12.74
C ASP A 10 -6.14 -15.53 -11.22
N GLU A 11 -5.54 -16.65 -10.82
CA GLU A 11 -5.39 -16.97 -9.40
C GLU A 11 -4.50 -15.96 -8.69
N LEU A 12 -3.38 -15.55 -9.28
CA LEU A 12 -2.53 -14.51 -8.73
C LEU A 12 -3.30 -13.20 -8.53
N LEU A 13 -4.01 -12.75 -9.57
CA LEU A 13 -4.75 -11.48 -9.56
C LEU A 13 -5.94 -11.49 -8.59
N THR A 14 -6.69 -12.59 -8.53
CA THR A 14 -7.92 -12.69 -7.72
C THR A 14 -7.66 -13.01 -6.26
N THR A 15 -6.52 -13.62 -5.92
CA THR A 15 -6.20 -14.05 -4.55
C THR A 15 -5.14 -13.18 -3.86
N THR A 16 -4.53 -12.21 -4.57
CA THR A 16 -3.67 -11.21 -3.94
C THR A 16 -4.54 -10.24 -3.13
N ARG A 17 -4.20 -10.07 -1.86
CA ARG A 17 -5.00 -9.29 -0.91
C ARG A 17 -4.14 -8.78 0.25
N SER A 18 -4.70 -7.88 1.05
CA SER A 18 -4.08 -7.44 2.30
C SER A 18 -3.90 -8.62 3.26
N VAL A 19 -2.65 -8.95 3.57
CA VAL A 19 -2.28 -10.00 4.52
C VAL A 19 -1.83 -9.34 5.82
N ARG A 20 -2.40 -9.76 6.95
CA ARG A 20 -2.13 -9.22 8.27
C ARG A 20 -1.80 -10.35 9.26
N LYS A 21 -2.82 -11.05 9.80
CA LYS A 21 -2.67 -12.16 10.77
C LYS A 21 -1.80 -13.32 10.27
N ARG A 22 -1.66 -13.47 8.96
CA ARG A 22 -0.88 -14.55 8.33
C ARG A 22 0.53 -14.12 7.88
N LEU A 23 1.00 -12.95 8.25
CA LEU A 23 2.40 -12.59 8.09
C LEU A 23 3.26 -13.39 9.07
N ASP A 24 4.33 -14.01 8.56
CA ASP A 24 5.32 -14.74 9.35
C ASP A 24 6.50 -13.82 9.69
N PHE A 25 6.45 -13.22 10.83
CA PHE A 25 7.46 -12.27 11.29
C PHE A 25 8.77 -12.92 11.75
N SER A 26 8.77 -14.26 11.92
CA SER A 26 9.96 -15.00 12.34
C SER A 26 10.92 -15.32 11.18
N ARG A 27 10.43 -15.23 9.95
CA ARG A 27 11.19 -15.60 8.75
C ARG A 27 11.80 -14.38 8.08
N PRO A 28 13.14 -14.29 7.96
CA PRO A 28 13.79 -13.15 7.29
C PRO A 28 13.47 -13.14 5.79
N VAL A 29 13.34 -11.95 5.22
CA VAL A 29 13.18 -11.73 3.78
C VAL A 29 14.52 -11.31 3.20
N LYS A 30 15.02 -12.05 2.22
CA LYS A 30 16.30 -11.77 1.58
C LYS A 30 16.19 -10.54 0.67
N ARG A 31 17.26 -9.75 0.64
CA ARG A 31 17.37 -8.54 -0.19
C ARG A 31 17.06 -8.81 -1.66
N GLU A 32 17.62 -9.88 -2.22
CA GLU A 32 17.47 -10.23 -3.64
C GLU A 32 16.01 -10.53 -4.01
N VAL A 33 15.20 -11.01 -3.05
CA VAL A 33 13.76 -11.25 -3.26
C VAL A 33 13.01 -9.93 -3.37
N VAL A 34 13.34 -8.97 -2.50
CA VAL A 34 12.75 -7.63 -2.52
C VAL A 34 13.12 -6.88 -3.80
N GLU A 35 14.42 -6.87 -4.16
CA GLU A 35 14.93 -6.24 -5.37
C GLU A 35 14.26 -6.83 -6.63
N ARG A 36 14.09 -8.17 -6.68
CA ARG A 36 13.38 -8.80 -7.80
C ARG A 36 11.91 -8.37 -7.90
N CYS A 37 11.23 -8.17 -6.77
CA CYS A 37 9.86 -7.64 -6.78
C CYS A 37 9.82 -6.19 -7.28
N ILE A 38 10.81 -5.38 -6.95
CA ILE A 38 10.94 -4.00 -7.44
C ILE A 38 11.23 -3.97 -8.95
N GLU A 39 12.15 -4.80 -9.45
CA GLU A 39 12.43 -4.91 -10.89
C GLU A 39 11.15 -5.20 -11.70
N ILE A 40 10.27 -6.05 -11.17
CA ILE A 40 8.98 -6.34 -11.80
C ILE A 40 8.05 -5.12 -11.67
N ALA A 41 8.02 -4.47 -10.53
CA ALA A 41 7.20 -3.28 -10.29
C ALA A 41 7.56 -2.12 -11.24
N MET A 42 8.84 -1.97 -11.55
CA MET A 42 9.36 -0.96 -12.48
C MET A 42 8.93 -1.17 -13.94
N GLN A 43 8.25 -2.27 -14.28
CA GLN A 43 7.63 -2.46 -15.59
C GLN A 43 6.25 -1.83 -15.69
N ALA A 44 5.72 -1.26 -14.61
CA ALA A 44 4.47 -0.51 -14.63
C ALA A 44 4.61 0.76 -15.50
N PRO A 45 3.57 1.14 -16.27
CA PRO A 45 3.63 2.35 -17.09
C PRO A 45 3.66 3.62 -16.24
N THR A 46 4.28 4.67 -16.80
CA THR A 46 4.23 6.03 -16.25
C THR A 46 3.89 7.03 -17.34
N PRO A 47 3.17 8.11 -17.04
CA PRO A 47 2.93 9.19 -17.97
C PRO A 47 4.25 9.71 -18.56
N SER A 48 4.30 9.84 -19.89
CA SER A 48 5.48 10.30 -20.62
C SER A 48 6.78 9.55 -20.30
N ASN A 49 6.66 8.32 -19.79
CA ASN A 49 7.80 7.49 -19.37
C ASN A 49 8.72 8.20 -18.34
N LEU A 50 8.13 8.95 -17.41
CA LEU A 50 8.87 9.74 -16.41
C LEU A 50 9.66 8.88 -15.44
N GLN A 51 9.18 7.66 -15.13
CA GLN A 51 9.84 6.68 -14.24
C GLN A 51 10.30 7.29 -12.91
N ASN A 52 9.48 8.17 -12.32
CA ASN A 52 9.79 9.01 -11.18
C ASN A 52 9.36 8.40 -9.82
N TRP A 53 9.16 7.09 -9.78
CA TRP A 53 8.89 6.34 -8.55
C TRP A 53 10.18 5.99 -7.79
N HIS A 54 10.05 5.82 -6.48
CA HIS A 54 11.09 5.34 -5.58
C HIS A 54 10.51 4.31 -4.63
N PHE A 55 11.36 3.41 -4.13
CA PHE A 55 11.00 2.42 -3.11
C PHE A 55 12.02 2.50 -1.98
N VAL A 56 11.63 3.00 -0.82
CA VAL A 56 12.49 2.98 0.37
C VAL A 56 12.25 1.68 1.12
N ILE A 57 13.31 0.89 1.29
CA ILE A 57 13.27 -0.41 1.95
C ILE A 57 13.85 -0.26 3.35
N VAL A 58 13.04 -0.53 4.36
CA VAL A 58 13.40 -0.34 5.76
C VAL A 58 13.51 -1.70 6.44
N THR A 59 14.75 -2.09 6.75
CA THR A 59 15.10 -3.32 7.49
C THR A 59 15.65 -3.01 8.88
N ASP A 60 16.14 -1.81 9.09
CA ASP A 60 16.63 -1.35 10.38
C ASP A 60 15.51 -1.37 11.44
N ARG A 61 15.81 -1.97 12.60
CA ARG A 61 14.81 -2.21 13.63
C ARG A 61 14.26 -0.91 14.23
N GLU A 62 15.12 0.06 14.49
CA GLU A 62 14.72 1.32 15.14
C GLU A 62 13.81 2.13 14.23
N ARG A 63 14.16 2.22 12.93
CA ARG A 63 13.34 2.88 11.92
C ARG A 63 12.00 2.18 11.72
N ARG A 64 11.97 0.84 11.71
CA ARG A 64 10.71 0.07 11.64
C ARG A 64 9.81 0.34 12.85
N MET A 65 10.38 0.39 14.04
CA MET A 65 9.64 0.71 15.27
C MET A 65 9.09 2.14 15.22
N ALA A 66 9.88 3.11 14.78
CA ALA A 66 9.44 4.50 14.65
C ALA A 66 8.31 4.67 13.62
N LEU A 67 8.42 4.04 12.43
CA LEU A 67 7.34 4.07 11.43
C LEU A 67 6.07 3.35 11.93
N ALA A 68 6.22 2.25 12.66
CA ALA A 68 5.09 1.55 13.27
C ALA A 68 4.40 2.40 14.34
N ASP A 69 5.14 3.25 15.05
CA ASP A 69 4.57 4.21 15.99
C ASP A 69 3.73 5.28 15.28
N LEU A 70 4.23 5.84 14.18
CA LEU A 70 3.45 6.77 13.36
C LEU A 70 2.17 6.12 12.83
N TYR A 71 2.24 4.86 12.40
CA TYR A 71 1.06 4.11 11.97
C TYR A 71 0.03 3.95 13.11
N ARG A 72 0.46 3.61 14.35
CA ARG A 72 -0.41 3.50 15.52
C ARG A 72 -1.08 4.83 15.86
N ARG A 73 -0.31 5.91 15.95
CA ARG A 73 -0.82 7.27 16.19
C ARG A 73 -1.85 7.68 15.12
N GLY A 74 -1.56 7.40 13.84
CA GLY A 74 -2.50 7.65 12.76
C GLY A 74 -3.78 6.81 12.88
N ARG A 75 -3.68 5.57 13.36
CA ARG A 75 -4.83 4.73 13.64
C ARG A 75 -5.69 5.26 14.79
N GLU A 76 -5.08 5.74 15.87
CA GLU A 76 -5.78 6.38 16.97
C GLU A 76 -6.65 7.55 16.50
N ILE A 77 -6.14 8.38 15.59
CA ILE A 77 -6.90 9.45 14.95
C ILE A 77 -8.02 8.85 14.07
N TYR A 78 -7.67 7.91 13.19
CA TYR A 78 -8.62 7.34 12.21
C TYR A 78 -9.85 6.73 12.87
N VAL A 79 -9.71 5.96 13.94
CA VAL A 79 -10.84 5.28 14.59
C VAL A 79 -11.82 6.23 15.27
N THR A 80 -11.45 7.49 15.50
CA THR A 80 -12.37 8.52 16.04
C THR A 80 -13.25 9.15 14.96
N LEU A 81 -12.92 8.97 13.67
CA LEU A 81 -13.66 9.58 12.58
C LEU A 81 -15.02 8.88 12.40
N PRO A 82 -16.12 9.62 12.21
CA PRO A 82 -17.42 9.03 11.88
C PRO A 82 -17.40 8.20 10.60
N SER A 83 -16.52 8.54 9.65
CA SER A 83 -16.33 7.83 8.37
C SER A 83 -15.44 6.60 8.47
N ALA A 84 -14.83 6.34 9.64
CA ALA A 84 -14.07 5.11 9.83
C ALA A 84 -14.99 3.90 9.70
N THR A 85 -14.60 2.93 8.87
CA THR A 85 -15.45 1.78 8.56
C THR A 85 -15.82 0.93 9.79
N ALA A 86 -15.08 1.03 10.87
CA ALA A 86 -15.42 0.44 12.16
C ALA A 86 -16.65 1.09 12.83
N ASN A 87 -16.96 2.34 12.47
CA ASN A 87 -18.06 3.13 13.04
C ASN A 87 -19.29 3.21 12.12
N VAL A 88 -19.24 2.58 10.94
CA VAL A 88 -20.31 2.62 9.93
C VAL A 88 -21.19 1.38 10.07
N ASP A 89 -22.50 1.59 10.23
CA ASP A 89 -23.51 0.54 10.00
C ASP A 89 -23.87 0.51 8.52
N PHE A 90 -23.58 -0.63 7.87
CA PHE A 90 -23.88 -0.82 6.45
C PHE A 90 -25.34 -1.26 6.18
N GLY A 91 -26.17 -1.44 7.21
CA GLY A 91 -27.54 -1.91 7.07
C GLY A 91 -27.66 -3.39 6.64
N ASP A 92 -26.55 -4.10 6.55
CA ASP A 92 -26.45 -5.51 6.17
C ASP A 92 -25.65 -6.28 7.25
N PRO A 93 -26.29 -7.23 7.96
CA PRO A 93 -25.62 -7.98 9.01
C PRO A 93 -24.38 -8.76 8.54
N ASP A 94 -24.41 -9.32 7.33
CA ASP A 94 -23.26 -10.07 6.77
C ASP A 94 -22.10 -9.12 6.44
N ARG A 95 -22.40 -7.94 5.94
CA ARG A 95 -21.41 -6.90 5.65
C ARG A 95 -20.81 -6.35 6.96
N ASN A 96 -21.63 -6.10 7.96
CA ASN A 96 -21.18 -5.67 9.29
C ASN A 96 -20.27 -6.73 9.94
N ALA A 97 -20.66 -8.00 9.91
CA ALA A 97 -19.84 -9.11 10.44
C ALA A 97 -18.52 -9.28 9.65
N MET A 98 -18.54 -9.04 8.34
CA MET A 98 -17.31 -9.02 7.53
C MET A 98 -16.40 -7.86 7.94
N GLN A 99 -16.95 -6.66 8.12
CA GLN A 99 -16.20 -5.48 8.51
C GLN A 99 -15.57 -5.63 9.89
N GLN A 100 -16.28 -6.22 10.83
CA GLN A 100 -15.72 -6.53 12.16
C GLN A 100 -14.49 -7.45 12.06
N ARG A 101 -14.53 -8.51 11.24
CA ARG A 101 -13.35 -9.38 11.02
C ARG A 101 -12.18 -8.65 10.36
N ILE A 102 -12.47 -7.68 9.48
CA ILE A 102 -11.44 -6.83 8.86
C ILE A 102 -10.79 -5.96 9.94
N GLU A 103 -11.59 -5.37 10.82
CA GLU A 103 -11.14 -4.51 11.91
C GLU A 103 -10.26 -5.29 12.91
N GLU A 104 -10.69 -6.47 13.35
CA GLU A 104 -9.87 -7.36 14.18
C GLU A 104 -8.53 -7.70 13.52
N SER A 105 -8.53 -7.91 12.21
CA SER A 105 -7.33 -8.19 11.44
C SER A 105 -6.42 -6.95 11.33
N ALA A 106 -7.03 -5.76 11.21
CA ALA A 106 -6.30 -4.49 11.18
C ALA A 106 -5.68 -4.18 12.55
N GLN A 107 -6.42 -4.45 13.64
CA GLN A 107 -5.92 -4.30 15.01
C GLN A 107 -4.71 -5.21 15.26
N HIS A 108 -4.76 -6.47 14.84
CA HIS A 108 -3.62 -7.37 14.94
C HIS A 108 -2.37 -6.80 14.21
N LEU A 109 -2.55 -6.24 13.00
CA LEU A 109 -1.42 -5.62 12.31
C LEU A 109 -0.91 -4.38 13.07
N ASN A 110 -1.80 -3.58 13.64
CA ASN A 110 -1.43 -2.41 14.44
C ASN A 110 -0.52 -2.76 15.63
N GLU A 111 -0.80 -3.87 16.30
CA GLU A 111 -0.02 -4.37 17.42
C GLU A 111 1.34 -4.93 17.02
N HIS A 112 1.44 -5.51 15.82
CA HIS A 112 2.60 -6.24 15.33
C HIS A 112 3.31 -5.59 14.14
N PHE A 113 3.02 -4.34 13.80
CA PHE A 113 3.54 -3.70 12.59
C PHE A 113 5.08 -3.65 12.57
N GLN A 114 5.70 -3.34 13.72
CA GLN A 114 7.15 -3.30 13.91
C GLN A 114 7.84 -4.66 13.75
N ASP A 115 7.09 -5.76 13.89
CA ASP A 115 7.64 -7.12 13.83
C ASP A 115 7.87 -7.58 12.37
N ALA A 116 7.26 -6.89 11.39
CA ALA A 116 7.51 -7.19 9.99
C ALA A 116 9.01 -7.06 9.67
N PRO A 117 9.67 -8.07 9.08
CA PRO A 117 11.11 -8.06 8.82
C PRO A 117 11.52 -6.94 7.85
N VAL A 118 10.62 -6.51 7.01
CA VAL A 118 10.83 -5.43 6.03
C VAL A 118 9.58 -4.55 5.97
N LEU A 119 9.79 -3.23 5.96
CA LEU A 119 8.78 -2.26 5.54
C LEU A 119 9.20 -1.67 4.20
N VAL A 120 8.22 -1.47 3.31
CA VAL A 120 8.44 -0.87 2.00
C VAL A 120 7.62 0.41 1.93
N VAL A 121 8.26 1.52 1.57
CA VAL A 121 7.61 2.82 1.37
C VAL A 121 7.74 3.20 -0.10
N PRO A 122 6.73 2.90 -0.93
CA PRO A 122 6.66 3.42 -2.29
C PRO A 122 6.47 4.93 -2.27
N CYS A 123 7.26 5.63 -3.07
CA CYS A 123 7.28 7.08 -3.14
C CYS A 123 7.31 7.54 -4.59
N ILE A 124 6.95 8.79 -4.81
CA ILE A 124 7.01 9.42 -6.13
C ILE A 124 7.58 10.84 -6.02
N SER A 125 8.45 11.21 -6.97
CA SER A 125 8.93 12.58 -7.09
C SER A 125 7.80 13.53 -7.50
N GLY A 126 7.79 14.69 -6.87
CA GLY A 126 6.72 15.69 -7.00
C GLY A 126 5.63 15.52 -5.93
N ARG A 127 4.94 16.62 -5.65
CA ARG A 127 3.84 16.66 -4.67
C ARG A 127 2.55 17.13 -5.33
N THR A 128 1.42 16.58 -4.87
CA THR A 128 0.06 16.94 -5.36
C THR A 128 -0.81 17.56 -4.27
N ASP A 129 -0.28 17.67 -3.06
CA ASP A 129 -0.94 18.20 -1.86
C ASP A 129 -0.55 19.66 -1.57
N LEU A 130 0.00 20.35 -2.57
CA LEU A 130 0.30 21.78 -2.49
C LEU A 130 -1.00 22.58 -2.50
N PRO A 131 -1.04 23.78 -1.85
CA PRO A 131 -2.17 24.68 -1.96
C PRO A 131 -2.57 24.93 -3.43
N ALA A 132 -3.88 25.15 -3.68
CA ALA A 132 -4.43 25.26 -5.04
C ALA A 132 -3.85 26.43 -5.86
N ASP A 133 -3.29 27.42 -5.18
CA ASP A 133 -2.62 28.61 -5.76
C ASP A 133 -1.09 28.44 -5.89
N SER A 134 -0.56 27.29 -5.51
CA SER A 134 0.86 27.01 -5.64
C SER A 134 1.21 26.70 -7.09
N GLU A 135 2.16 27.44 -7.63
CA GLU A 135 2.80 27.04 -8.88
C GLU A 135 3.59 25.73 -8.67
N ILE A 136 3.24 24.70 -9.44
CA ILE A 136 4.02 23.49 -9.50
C ILE A 136 5.10 23.70 -10.56
N PRO A 137 6.38 23.75 -10.16
CA PRO A 137 7.44 24.03 -11.11
C PRO A 137 7.39 23.10 -12.33
N GLY A 138 7.35 23.69 -13.52
CA GLY A 138 7.34 22.98 -14.78
C GLY A 138 5.96 22.51 -15.30
N TRP A 139 4.85 22.78 -14.56
CA TRP A 139 3.51 22.34 -14.97
C TRP A 139 2.59 23.48 -15.45
N GLY A 140 2.92 24.78 -15.15
CA GLY A 140 2.11 25.92 -15.58
C GLY A 140 0.63 25.81 -15.17
N ASP A 141 -0.29 26.24 -16.03
CA ASP A 141 -1.74 26.21 -15.81
C ASP A 141 -2.38 24.83 -15.99
N VAL A 142 -1.69 23.75 -15.60
CA VAL A 142 -2.22 22.38 -15.72
C VAL A 142 -3.21 22.10 -14.60
N PRO A 143 -4.42 21.56 -14.90
CA PRO A 143 -5.39 21.22 -13.87
C PRO A 143 -4.80 20.25 -12.84
N GLN A 144 -5.02 20.52 -11.55
CA GLN A 144 -4.49 19.69 -10.45
C GLN A 144 -4.91 18.21 -10.57
N VAL A 145 -6.13 17.94 -11.07
CA VAL A 145 -6.62 16.57 -11.29
C VAL A 145 -5.75 15.79 -12.29
N LEU A 146 -5.20 16.49 -13.33
CA LEU A 146 -4.29 15.85 -14.28
C LEU A 146 -2.96 15.48 -13.62
N ILE A 147 -2.43 16.37 -12.78
CA ILE A 147 -1.19 16.13 -12.03
C ILE A 147 -1.38 14.97 -11.05
N GLN A 148 -2.48 14.97 -10.30
CA GLN A 148 -2.84 13.87 -9.38
C GLN A 148 -3.00 12.54 -10.13
N SER A 149 -3.68 12.56 -11.29
CA SER A 149 -3.83 11.37 -12.13
C SER A 149 -2.47 10.85 -12.61
N ALA A 150 -1.56 11.71 -13.02
CA ALA A 150 -0.21 11.35 -13.43
C ALA A 150 0.61 10.73 -12.29
N GLN A 151 0.58 11.34 -11.10
CA GLN A 151 1.30 10.90 -9.92
C GLN A 151 0.77 9.54 -9.42
N TRP A 152 -0.53 9.45 -9.13
CA TRP A 152 -1.14 8.22 -8.63
C TRP A 152 -1.19 7.13 -9.69
N GLY A 153 -1.40 7.50 -10.97
CA GLY A 153 -1.33 6.58 -12.11
C GLY A 153 0.05 5.98 -12.34
N SER A 154 1.10 6.60 -11.81
CA SER A 154 2.46 6.05 -11.83
C SER A 154 2.73 5.13 -10.64
N ILE A 155 2.58 5.64 -9.41
CA ILE A 155 3.04 4.91 -8.23
C ILE A 155 2.10 3.76 -7.82
N ALA A 156 0.78 3.92 -8.00
CA ALA A 156 -0.17 2.89 -7.58
C ALA A 156 -0.05 1.60 -8.41
N PRO A 157 0.04 1.64 -9.76
CA PRO A 157 0.30 0.44 -10.55
C PRO A 157 1.64 -0.24 -10.22
N ALA A 158 2.71 0.54 -10.03
CA ALA A 158 4.01 0.01 -9.65
C ALA A 158 3.95 -0.68 -8.28
N THR A 159 3.31 -0.05 -7.30
CA THR A 159 3.12 -0.62 -5.96
C THR A 159 2.29 -1.90 -6.01
N TRP A 160 1.20 -1.91 -6.80
CA TRP A 160 0.39 -3.12 -6.97
C TRP A 160 1.17 -4.24 -7.64
N SER A 161 1.95 -3.93 -8.68
CA SER A 161 2.85 -4.90 -9.33
C SER A 161 3.89 -5.48 -8.37
N PHE A 162 4.44 -4.64 -7.46
CA PHE A 162 5.29 -5.12 -6.37
C PHE A 162 4.55 -6.12 -5.48
N MET A 163 3.31 -5.82 -5.07
CA MET A 163 2.51 -6.70 -4.22
C MET A 163 2.18 -8.04 -4.92
N LEU A 164 1.90 -8.02 -6.22
CA LEU A 164 1.70 -9.23 -7.04
C LEU A 164 2.99 -10.06 -7.13
N ALA A 165 4.12 -9.41 -7.39
CA ALA A 165 5.42 -10.07 -7.46
C ALA A 165 5.83 -10.69 -6.11
N ALA A 166 5.54 -10.01 -5.00
CA ALA A 166 5.72 -10.52 -3.65
C ALA A 166 4.82 -11.74 -3.39
N ARG A 167 3.53 -11.65 -3.75
CA ARG A 167 2.56 -12.76 -3.63
C ARG A 167 3.01 -13.99 -4.39
N ALA A 168 3.49 -13.83 -5.62
CA ALA A 168 4.01 -14.93 -6.43
C ALA A 168 5.19 -15.65 -5.77
N ARG A 169 5.90 -14.99 -4.84
CA ARG A 169 7.06 -15.52 -4.10
C ARG A 169 6.72 -15.97 -2.66
N GLY A 170 5.44 -16.12 -2.36
CA GLY A 170 4.98 -16.55 -1.03
C GLY A 170 5.06 -15.47 0.04
N LEU A 171 5.30 -14.22 -0.35
CA LEU A 171 5.26 -13.07 0.55
C LEU A 171 3.84 -12.50 0.64
N GLY A 172 3.54 -11.89 1.76
CA GLY A 172 2.32 -11.13 1.99
C GLY A 172 2.64 -9.66 2.25
N THR A 173 1.72 -8.81 1.83
CA THR A 173 1.76 -7.36 2.05
C THR A 173 0.40 -6.85 2.46
N CYS A 174 0.36 -5.64 3.00
CA CYS A 174 -0.87 -4.91 3.24
C CYS A 174 -0.65 -3.44 2.89
N TRP A 175 -1.45 -2.90 1.97
CA TRP A 175 -1.45 -1.46 1.70
C TRP A 175 -1.99 -0.71 2.91
N THR A 176 -1.17 0.13 3.53
CA THR A 176 -1.56 0.99 4.65
C THR A 176 -1.13 2.44 4.39
N SER A 177 -1.89 3.40 4.93
CA SER A 177 -1.64 4.82 4.70
C SER A 177 -1.74 5.69 5.97
N LEU A 178 -2.01 5.10 7.14
CA LEU A 178 -2.25 5.89 8.35
C LEU A 178 -1.02 6.64 8.87
N HIS A 179 0.20 6.18 8.54
CA HIS A 179 1.44 6.92 8.81
C HIS A 179 1.48 8.28 8.09
N LEU A 180 0.68 8.47 7.03
CA LEU A 180 0.62 9.72 6.26
C LEU A 180 0.01 10.88 7.05
N TYR A 181 -0.70 10.64 8.16
CA TYR A 181 -1.02 11.70 9.12
C TYR A 181 0.24 12.40 9.65
N PHE A 182 1.36 11.71 9.58
CA PHE A 182 2.68 12.15 10.05
C PHE A 182 3.73 11.99 8.94
N GLU A 183 3.35 12.22 7.67
CA GLU A 183 4.22 11.97 6.52
C GLU A 183 5.58 12.66 6.63
N LYS A 184 5.60 13.90 7.16
CA LYS A 184 6.86 14.65 7.36
C LYS A 184 7.77 13.97 8.40
N GLU A 185 7.21 13.51 9.54
CA GLU A 185 7.98 12.76 10.54
C GLU A 185 8.50 11.45 9.95
N ALA A 186 7.68 10.74 9.16
CA ALA A 186 8.10 9.53 8.46
C ALA A 186 9.26 9.81 7.48
N ALA A 187 9.18 10.91 6.74
CA ALA A 187 10.24 11.34 5.83
C ALA A 187 11.57 11.60 6.58
N GLU A 188 11.51 12.26 7.73
CA GLU A 188 12.69 12.53 8.58
C GLU A 188 13.31 11.23 9.11
N ILE A 189 12.51 10.25 9.54
CA ILE A 189 12.98 8.95 10.05
C ILE A 189 13.79 8.18 9.01
N ILE A 190 13.37 8.22 7.73
CA ILE A 190 13.97 7.40 6.67
C ILE A 190 14.72 8.21 5.61
N GLY A 191 14.88 9.53 5.81
CA GLY A 191 15.69 10.40 4.97
C GLY A 191 15.07 10.74 3.62
N ILE A 192 13.75 10.77 3.50
CA ILE A 192 13.05 11.20 2.27
C ILE A 192 13.05 12.73 2.20
N PRO A 193 13.41 13.33 1.04
CA PRO A 193 13.29 14.78 0.85
C PRO A 193 11.81 15.20 0.75
N TYR A 194 11.18 15.44 1.89
CA TYR A 194 9.73 15.65 2.04
C TYR A 194 9.14 16.69 1.07
N ARG A 195 9.86 17.76 0.76
CA ARG A 195 9.37 18.80 -0.15
C ARG A 195 9.33 18.38 -1.61
N GLU A 196 10.09 17.36 -1.97
CA GLU A 196 10.31 16.92 -3.36
C GLU A 196 9.65 15.58 -3.65
N VAL A 197 9.44 14.76 -2.61
CA VAL A 197 8.99 13.38 -2.75
C VAL A 197 7.79 13.13 -1.83
N MET A 198 6.74 12.56 -2.41
CA MET A 198 5.52 12.17 -1.71
C MET A 198 5.52 10.66 -1.44
N GLN A 199 5.13 10.26 -0.25
CA GLN A 199 4.93 8.86 0.11
C GLN A 199 3.55 8.40 -0.32
N ALA A 200 3.44 7.21 -0.95
CA ALA A 200 2.16 6.68 -1.38
C ALA A 200 1.50 5.81 -0.31
N CYS A 201 2.27 4.97 0.34
CA CYS A 201 1.78 4.04 1.36
C CYS A 201 2.95 3.45 2.18
N LEU A 202 2.60 2.63 3.17
CA LEU A 202 3.53 1.84 3.96
C LEU A 202 3.11 0.37 3.91
N LEU A 203 3.98 -0.50 3.38
CA LEU A 203 3.71 -1.92 3.21
C LEU A 203 4.55 -2.73 4.20
N PRO A 204 3.97 -3.43 5.19
CA PRO A 204 4.65 -4.52 5.85
C PRO A 204 4.84 -5.66 4.85
N LEU A 205 6.05 -6.23 4.80
CA LEU A 205 6.42 -7.33 3.92
C LEU A 205 7.01 -8.47 4.73
N ALA A 206 6.40 -9.63 4.65
CA ALA A 206 6.89 -10.87 5.27
C ALA A 206 6.43 -12.09 4.47
N TYR A 207 7.04 -13.24 4.66
CA TYR A 207 6.47 -14.49 4.16
C TYR A 207 5.10 -14.77 4.79
N THR A 208 4.27 -15.57 4.13
CA THR A 208 2.95 -15.90 4.65
C THR A 208 2.93 -17.28 5.33
N LYS A 209 2.21 -17.39 6.44
CA LYS A 209 1.85 -18.68 7.07
C LYS A 209 0.85 -19.40 6.18
N GLY A 210 1.36 -20.24 5.29
CA GLY A 210 0.61 -20.88 4.20
C GLY A 210 0.34 -19.92 3.03
N THR A 211 0.17 -20.48 1.85
CA THR A 211 0.11 -19.74 0.57
C THR A 211 -1.26 -19.75 -0.10
N LYS A 212 -2.23 -20.52 0.43
CA LYS A 212 -3.58 -20.59 -0.14
C LYS A 212 -4.42 -19.41 0.36
N PHE A 213 -4.91 -18.60 -0.57
CA PHE A 213 -5.85 -17.51 -0.33
C PHE A 213 -7.08 -17.68 -1.23
N LYS A 214 -8.21 -17.16 -0.78
CA LYS A 214 -9.47 -17.13 -1.55
C LYS A 214 -9.71 -15.74 -2.09
N PRO A 215 -10.41 -15.58 -3.21
CA PRO A 215 -10.90 -14.28 -3.66
C PRO A 215 -11.70 -13.55 -2.57
N GLY A 216 -11.59 -12.25 -2.52
CA GLY A 216 -12.42 -11.42 -1.63
C GLY A 216 -13.84 -11.28 -2.18
N LYS A 217 -14.83 -11.13 -1.29
CA LYS A 217 -16.16 -10.68 -1.72
C LYS A 217 -16.04 -9.31 -2.39
N ARG A 218 -16.80 -9.08 -3.42
CA ARG A 218 -16.88 -7.82 -4.17
C ARG A 218 -18.34 -7.48 -4.38
N GLU A 219 -18.60 -6.24 -4.69
CA GLU A 219 -19.91 -5.79 -5.14
C GLU A 219 -20.28 -6.48 -6.46
N PRO A 220 -21.57 -6.63 -6.77
CA PRO A 220 -22.02 -7.20 -8.04
C PRO A 220 -21.51 -6.39 -9.24
N LEU A 221 -21.19 -7.07 -10.34
CA LEU A 221 -20.59 -6.44 -11.52
C LEU A 221 -21.48 -5.35 -12.12
N ASP A 222 -22.79 -5.58 -12.15
CA ASP A 222 -23.81 -4.66 -12.66
C ASP A 222 -23.93 -3.35 -11.88
N SER A 223 -23.49 -3.35 -10.61
CA SER A 223 -23.40 -2.12 -9.81
C SER A 223 -22.17 -1.26 -10.08
N ILE A 224 -21.23 -1.72 -10.91
CA ILE A 224 -19.93 -1.10 -11.14
C ILE A 224 -19.71 -0.78 -12.62
N VAL A 225 -20.33 -1.57 -13.52
CA VAL A 225 -20.13 -1.45 -14.97
C VAL A 225 -21.29 -0.66 -15.58
N HIS A 226 -20.94 0.41 -16.26
CA HIS A 226 -21.88 1.28 -16.98
C HIS A 226 -21.46 1.31 -18.45
N TRP A 227 -22.40 1.07 -19.37
CA TRP A 227 -22.16 1.09 -20.81
C TRP A 227 -22.70 2.39 -21.39
N ASP A 228 -21.84 3.12 -22.10
CA ASP A 228 -22.11 4.37 -22.82
C ASP A 228 -22.49 5.58 -21.94
N ASN A 229 -23.06 5.40 -20.76
CA ASN A 229 -23.39 6.45 -19.79
C ASN A 229 -23.30 5.92 -18.35
N TRP A 230 -23.34 6.84 -17.39
CA TRP A 230 -23.39 6.53 -15.96
C TRP A 230 -24.78 6.06 -15.54
#